data_0bff11acdcfb09766226872c7cb62630
#
_entry.id   0bff11acdcfb09766226872c7cb62630
#
_cell.length_a   1.000
_cell.length_b   1.000
_cell.length_c   1.000
_cell.angle_alpha   90.00
_cell.angle_beta   90.00
_cell.angle_gamma   90.00
#
_symmetry.space_group_name_H-M   'P 1'
#
loop_
_entity.id
_entity.type
_entity.pdbx_description
1 polymer ?
#
loop_
_entity_poly.entity_id
_entity_poly.type
_entity_poly.pdbx_seq_one_letter_code
_entity_poly.pdbx_strand_id
1 'polypeptide(L)'
;MRDAEYYQKQAESYERDASYYQRRAQSYMRDAEYYTRQKNFDKAKTYNQWAQDEMDKANTRMRWAQDARDKAATRMKWAYQAMDKAKR
;
A
#
# COMPACT_ATOMS: atom_id res chain seq x y z
N MET A 1 16.22 13.19 -14.37
CA MET A 1 15.12 12.29 -14.02
C MET A 1 15.01 11.96 -12.55
N ARG A 2 15.50 12.88 -11.73
CA ARG A 2 15.44 12.72 -10.26
C ARG A 2 14.01 12.62 -9.75
N ASP A 3 13.06 13.35 -10.38
CA ASP A 3 11.66 13.35 -9.94
C ASP A 3 11.01 11.98 -10.11
N ALA A 4 11.23 11.33 -11.27
CA ALA A 4 10.66 10.01 -11.52
C ALA A 4 11.22 8.96 -10.54
N GLU A 5 12.53 8.99 -10.30
CA GLU A 5 13.17 8.09 -9.32
C GLU A 5 12.65 8.33 -7.90
N TYR A 6 12.45 9.58 -7.53
CA TYR A 6 11.90 9.95 -6.23
C TYR A 6 10.52 9.35 -6.02
N TYR A 7 9.63 9.50 -7.01
CA TYR A 7 8.27 8.95 -6.90
C TYR A 7 8.25 7.43 -6.95
N GLN A 8 9.15 6.80 -7.70
CA GLN A 8 9.29 5.34 -7.71
C GLN A 8 9.71 4.81 -6.34
N LYS A 9 10.67 5.47 -5.70
CA LYS A 9 11.12 5.10 -4.34
C LYS A 9 10.01 5.31 -3.31
N GLN A 10 9.23 6.38 -3.45
CA GLN A 10 8.05 6.59 -2.62
C GLN A 10 7.03 5.47 -2.78
N ALA A 11 6.75 5.08 -4.03
CA ALA A 11 5.83 3.99 -4.31
C ALA A 11 6.28 2.69 -3.65
N GLU A 12 7.56 2.36 -3.77
CA GLU A 12 8.13 1.16 -3.14
C GLU A 12 8.00 1.19 -1.63
N SER A 13 8.23 2.36 -1.02
CA SER A 13 8.07 2.54 0.43
C SER A 13 6.63 2.30 0.86
N TYR A 14 5.66 2.87 0.13
CA TYR A 14 4.24 2.66 0.42
C TYR A 14 3.84 1.20 0.24
N GLU A 15 4.38 0.52 -0.76
CA GLU A 15 4.10 -0.91 -0.99
C GLU A 15 4.65 -1.78 0.14
N ARG A 16 5.82 -1.45 0.67
CA ARG A 16 6.38 -2.14 1.84
C ARG A 16 5.49 -1.94 3.06
N ASP A 17 5.02 -0.71 3.29
CA ASP A 17 4.09 -0.41 4.36
C ASP A 17 2.78 -1.19 4.21
N ALA A 18 2.24 -1.23 3.00
CA ALA A 18 1.02 -1.99 2.71
C ALA A 18 1.20 -3.48 3.02
N SER A 19 2.32 -4.06 2.61
CA SER A 19 2.63 -5.47 2.89
C SER A 19 2.72 -5.74 4.39
N TYR A 20 3.31 -4.83 5.14
CA TYR A 20 3.39 -4.92 6.60
C TYR A 20 1.99 -4.95 7.22
N TYR A 21 1.12 -4.03 6.83
CA TYR A 21 -0.24 -3.96 7.34
C TYR A 21 -1.07 -5.18 6.93
N GLN A 22 -0.89 -5.68 5.72
CA GLN A 22 -1.56 -6.90 5.26
C GLN A 22 -1.18 -8.11 6.10
N ARG A 23 0.10 -8.25 6.44
CA ARG A 23 0.57 -9.34 7.30
C ARG A 23 -0.02 -9.23 8.70
N ARG A 24 -0.11 -8.03 9.24
CA ARG A 24 -0.75 -7.82 10.55
C ARG A 24 -2.24 -8.18 10.50
N ALA A 25 -2.93 -7.77 9.42
CA ALA A 25 -4.34 -8.13 9.24
C ALA A 25 -4.55 -9.64 9.22
N GLN A 26 -3.70 -10.35 8.48
CA GLN A 26 -3.77 -11.82 8.40
C GLN A 26 -3.56 -12.46 9.78
N SER A 27 -2.62 -11.94 10.56
CA SER A 27 -2.36 -12.42 11.91
C SER A 27 -3.59 -12.24 12.81
N TYR A 28 -4.21 -11.06 12.76
CA TYR A 28 -5.42 -10.80 13.53
C TYR A 28 -6.60 -11.67 13.08
N MET A 29 -6.72 -11.97 11.78
CA MET A 29 -7.74 -12.86 11.26
C MET A 29 -7.58 -14.28 11.80
N ARG A 30 -6.35 -14.77 11.89
CA ARG A 30 -6.05 -16.08 12.48
C ARG A 30 -6.42 -16.12 13.95
N ASP A 31 -6.11 -15.05 14.69
CA ASP A 31 -6.47 -14.94 16.09
C ASP A 31 -8.00 -14.90 16.25
N ALA A 32 -8.70 -14.18 15.39
CA ALA A 32 -10.17 -14.14 15.40
C ALA A 32 -10.77 -15.53 15.16
N GLU A 33 -10.22 -16.29 14.21
CA GLU A 33 -10.66 -17.67 13.94
C GLU A 33 -10.47 -18.56 15.16
N TYR A 34 -9.32 -18.46 15.82
CA TYR A 34 -9.03 -19.18 17.04
C TYR A 34 -10.08 -18.92 18.12
N TYR A 35 -10.38 -17.64 18.38
CA TYR A 35 -11.37 -17.28 19.40
C TYR A 35 -12.78 -17.66 19.00
N THR A 36 -13.11 -17.66 17.74
CA THR A 36 -14.39 -18.16 17.24
C THR A 36 -14.54 -19.65 17.55
N ARG A 37 -13.50 -20.44 17.32
CA ARG A 37 -13.50 -21.87 17.64
C ARG A 37 -13.66 -22.12 19.14
N GLN A 38 -13.07 -21.24 19.96
CA GLN A 38 -13.21 -21.29 21.44
C GLN A 38 -14.53 -20.72 21.92
N LYS A 39 -15.42 -20.27 21.04
CA LYS A 39 -16.70 -19.63 21.33
C LYS A 39 -16.55 -18.34 22.14
N ASN A 40 -15.39 -17.70 22.08
CA ASN A 40 -15.14 -16.40 22.68
C ASN A 40 -15.41 -15.32 21.64
N PHE A 41 -16.70 -15.03 21.42
CA PHE A 41 -17.12 -14.16 20.33
C PHE A 41 -16.75 -12.69 20.54
N ASP A 42 -16.64 -12.24 21.78
CA ASP A 42 -16.22 -10.86 22.07
C ASP A 42 -14.78 -10.61 21.63
N LYS A 43 -13.86 -11.53 21.95
CA LYS A 43 -12.47 -11.43 21.48
C LYS A 43 -12.38 -11.60 19.97
N ALA A 44 -13.12 -12.53 19.39
CA ALA A 44 -13.15 -12.72 17.95
C ALA A 44 -13.55 -11.44 17.23
N LYS A 45 -14.57 -10.75 17.72
CA LYS A 45 -15.04 -9.49 17.16
C LYS A 45 -13.96 -8.41 17.25
N THR A 46 -13.27 -8.30 18.38
CA THR A 46 -12.18 -7.33 18.57
C THR A 46 -11.05 -7.57 17.58
N TYR A 47 -10.60 -8.81 17.41
CA TYR A 47 -9.54 -9.13 16.47
C TYR A 47 -9.97 -8.93 15.02
N ASN A 48 -11.22 -9.20 14.68
CA ASN A 48 -11.77 -8.90 13.36
C ASN A 48 -11.75 -7.40 13.06
N GLN A 49 -12.09 -6.56 14.05
CA GLN A 49 -12.01 -5.11 13.90
C GLN A 49 -10.58 -4.64 13.68
N TRP A 50 -9.64 -5.18 14.45
CA TRP A 50 -8.22 -4.83 14.29
C TRP A 50 -7.69 -5.26 12.91
N ALA A 51 -8.12 -6.44 12.44
CA ALA A 51 -7.78 -6.90 11.09
C ALA A 51 -8.31 -5.92 10.03
N GLN A 52 -9.55 -5.47 10.17
CA GLN A 52 -10.14 -4.51 9.25
C GLN A 52 -9.39 -3.18 9.27
N ASP A 53 -9.01 -2.68 10.44
CA ASP A 53 -8.25 -1.44 10.58
C ASP A 53 -6.90 -1.55 9.86
N GLU A 54 -6.21 -2.67 10.00
CA GLU A 54 -4.94 -2.89 9.31
C GLU A 54 -5.12 -2.99 7.79
N MET A 55 -6.21 -3.63 7.32
CA MET A 55 -6.52 -3.68 5.88
C MET A 55 -6.82 -2.30 5.32
N ASP A 56 -7.52 -1.45 6.08
CA ASP A 56 -7.79 -0.07 5.67
C ASP A 56 -6.49 0.72 5.50
N LYS A 57 -5.54 0.55 6.43
CA LYS A 57 -4.22 1.17 6.33
C LYS A 57 -3.46 0.66 5.10
N ALA A 58 -3.50 -0.66 4.85
CA ALA A 58 -2.86 -1.26 3.68
C ALA A 58 -3.43 -0.68 2.38
N ASN A 59 -4.75 -0.59 2.29
CA ASN A 59 -5.42 -0.06 1.11
C ASN A 59 -5.07 1.41 0.87
N THR A 60 -4.96 2.21 1.93
CA THR A 60 -4.53 3.61 1.84
C THR A 60 -3.12 3.71 1.29
N ARG A 61 -2.20 2.89 1.79
CA ARG A 61 -0.81 2.88 1.32
C ARG A 61 -0.72 2.43 -0.15
N MET A 62 -1.54 1.46 -0.55
CA MET A 62 -1.59 1.02 -1.96
C MET A 62 -2.07 2.13 -2.89
N ARG A 63 -3.05 2.93 -2.47
CA ARG A 63 -3.48 4.10 -3.24
C ARG A 63 -2.35 5.12 -3.38
N TRP A 64 -1.65 5.40 -2.29
CA TRP A 64 -0.53 6.34 -2.33
C TRP A 64 0.60 5.83 -3.21
N ALA A 65 0.86 4.53 -3.20
CA ALA A 65 1.84 3.91 -4.09
C ALA A 65 1.43 4.10 -5.56
N GLN A 66 0.17 3.87 -5.88
CA GLN A 66 -0.33 4.05 -7.24
C GLN A 66 -0.23 5.51 -7.67
N ASP A 67 -0.59 6.45 -6.80
CA ASP A 67 -0.47 7.89 -7.09
C ASP A 67 0.98 8.26 -7.36
N ALA A 68 1.92 7.74 -6.58
CA ALA A 68 3.34 8.00 -6.77
C ALA A 68 3.84 7.43 -8.11
N ARG A 69 3.39 6.23 -8.48
CA ARG A 69 3.74 5.63 -9.78
C ARG A 69 3.18 6.43 -10.95
N ASP A 70 1.96 6.94 -10.82
CA ASP A 70 1.35 7.79 -11.83
C ASP A 70 2.15 9.09 -12.02
N LYS A 71 2.59 9.69 -10.92
CA LYS A 71 3.46 10.87 -10.96
C LYS A 71 4.81 10.55 -11.61
N ALA A 72 5.41 9.41 -11.31
CA ALA A 72 6.65 8.97 -11.93
C ALA A 72 6.48 8.82 -13.44
N ALA A 73 5.41 8.17 -13.88
CA ALA A 73 5.10 7.98 -15.30
C ALA A 73 4.91 9.32 -16.01
N THR A 74 4.20 10.26 -15.40
CA THR A 74 4.00 11.60 -15.96
C THR A 74 5.32 12.35 -16.11
N ARG A 75 6.20 12.30 -15.11
CA ARG A 75 7.52 12.94 -15.16
C ARG A 75 8.42 12.33 -16.23
N MET A 76 8.38 11.02 -16.38
CA MET A 76 9.11 10.33 -17.44
C MET A 76 8.61 10.73 -18.82
N LYS A 77 7.30 10.82 -19.00
CA LYS A 77 6.69 11.26 -20.25
C LYS A 77 7.14 12.69 -20.62
N TRP A 78 7.13 13.59 -19.65
CA TRP A 78 7.60 14.96 -19.88
C TRP A 78 9.08 15.01 -20.27
N ALA A 79 9.91 14.19 -19.64
CA ALA A 79 11.33 14.12 -19.96
C ALA A 79 11.55 13.66 -21.41
N TYR A 80 10.83 12.64 -21.85
CA TYR A 80 10.90 12.16 -23.24
C TYR A 80 10.42 13.20 -24.23
N GLN A 81 9.35 13.91 -23.92
CA GLN A 81 8.85 15.00 -24.78
C GLN A 81 9.86 16.14 -24.91
N ALA A 82 10.50 16.52 -23.82
CA ALA A 82 11.52 17.55 -23.83
C ALA A 82 12.73 17.13 -24.67
N MET A 83 13.16 15.88 -24.55
CA MET A 83 14.25 15.34 -25.37
C MET A 83 13.91 15.34 -26.86
N ASP A 84 12.68 14.98 -27.19
CA ASP A 84 12.20 14.94 -28.58
C ASP A 84 12.21 16.35 -29.19
N LYS A 85 11.74 17.34 -28.44
CA LYS A 85 11.76 18.73 -28.87
C LYS A 85 13.17 19.26 -29.05
N ALA A 86 14.11 18.85 -28.21
CA ALA A 86 15.49 19.29 -28.29
C ALA A 86 16.20 18.74 -29.54
N LYS A 87 15.75 17.60 -30.09
CA LYS A 87 16.29 16.98 -31.28
C LYS A 87 15.79 17.61 -32.59
N ARG A 88 14.74 18.40 -32.52
CA ARG A 88 14.17 19.08 -33.68
C ARG A 88 14.79 20.45 -33.85
#